data_27eb455d0bdb0e0c24fe485f9546018b
#
_entry.id   27eb455d0bdb0e0c24fe485f9546018b
#
_cell.length_a   1.000
_cell.length_b   1.000
_cell.length_c   1.000
_cell.angle_alpha   90.00
_cell.angle_beta   90.00
_cell.angle_gamma   90.00
#
_symmetry.space_group_name_H-M   'P 1'
#
loop_
_entity.id
_entity.type
_entity.pdbx_description
1 polymer ?
#
loop_
_entity_poly.entity_id
_entity_poly.type
_entity_poly.pdbx_seq_one_letter_code
_entity_poly.pdbx_strand_id
1 'polypeptide(L)'
;MSTSENSILSSKNKQVKFIDFVIAALMLRGLFPFSVTSWIRSEKRNKEVGGVVNSYHLFGLAVDVVLDNPADKGRFIKAAQQLGLDAIDEGDHVHVEVK
;
A
#
# COMPACT_ATOMS: atom_id res chain seq x y z
N MET A 1 15.06 -25.29 -9.91
CA MET A 1 15.06 -24.89 -8.50
C MET A 1 14.10 -25.78 -7.71
N SER A 2 14.47 -26.08 -6.48
CA SER A 2 13.61 -26.88 -5.61
C SER A 2 12.45 -26.02 -5.07
N THR A 3 11.38 -26.68 -4.63
CA THR A 3 10.22 -26.02 -4.01
C THR A 3 10.64 -25.22 -2.75
N SER A 4 11.60 -25.75 -1.96
CA SER A 4 12.12 -25.07 -0.77
C SER A 4 12.76 -23.73 -1.11
N GLU A 5 13.56 -23.69 -2.17
CA GLU A 5 14.21 -22.45 -2.61
C GLU A 5 13.15 -21.42 -3.05
N ASN A 6 12.13 -21.84 -3.77
CA ASN A 6 11.05 -20.97 -4.19
C ASN A 6 10.29 -20.40 -2.99
N SER A 7 10.05 -21.18 -1.96
CA SER A 7 9.39 -20.70 -0.73
C SER A 7 10.23 -19.66 0.00
N ILE A 8 11.55 -19.88 0.11
CA ILE A 8 12.48 -18.95 0.75
C ILE A 8 12.52 -17.63 -0.05
N LEU A 9 12.63 -17.72 -1.37
CA LEU A 9 12.64 -16.53 -2.23
C LEU A 9 11.33 -15.74 -2.13
N SER A 10 10.20 -16.41 -2.05
CA SER A 10 8.90 -15.76 -1.87
C SER A 10 8.84 -14.97 -0.57
N SER A 11 9.34 -15.54 0.54
CA SER A 11 9.39 -14.84 1.83
C SER A 11 10.30 -13.61 1.77
N LYS A 12 11.49 -13.76 1.16
CA LYS A 12 12.42 -12.64 0.98
C LYS A 12 11.81 -11.55 0.10
N ASN A 13 11.11 -11.93 -0.98
CA ASN A 13 10.45 -10.98 -1.85
C ASN A 13 9.37 -10.18 -1.12
N LYS A 14 8.62 -10.80 -0.22
CA LYS A 14 7.63 -10.09 0.59
C LYS A 14 8.28 -9.07 1.52
N GLN A 15 9.42 -9.41 2.14
CA GLN A 15 10.16 -8.48 2.99
C GLN A 15 10.70 -7.30 2.19
N VAL A 16 11.29 -7.55 1.02
CA VAL A 16 11.81 -6.51 0.14
C VAL A 16 10.67 -5.61 -0.34
N LYS A 17 9.54 -6.18 -0.73
CA LYS A 17 8.37 -5.41 -1.14
C LYS A 17 7.86 -4.51 -0.02
N PHE A 18 7.86 -4.99 1.23
CA PHE A 18 7.47 -4.18 2.38
C PHE A 18 8.37 -2.95 2.53
N ILE A 19 9.68 -3.15 2.50
CA ILE A 19 10.66 -2.06 2.63
C ILE A 19 10.52 -1.08 1.48
N ASP A 20 10.45 -1.56 0.24
CA ASP A 20 10.28 -0.72 -0.94
C ASP A 20 8.98 0.07 -0.89
N PHE A 21 7.91 -0.56 -0.41
CA PHE A 21 6.62 0.11 -0.23
C PHE A 21 6.71 1.26 0.77
N VAL A 22 7.36 1.03 1.91
CA VAL A 22 7.55 2.07 2.94
C VAL A 22 8.35 3.24 2.36
N ILE A 23 9.43 2.96 1.64
CA ILE A 23 10.26 3.99 1.02
C ILE A 23 9.43 4.80 0.02
N ALA A 24 8.67 4.13 -0.85
CA ALA A 24 7.82 4.80 -1.83
C ALA A 24 6.75 5.66 -1.15
N ALA A 25 6.14 5.15 -0.09
CA ALA A 25 5.14 5.90 0.68
C ALA A 25 5.75 7.15 1.32
N LEU A 26 6.96 7.06 1.84
CA LEU A 26 7.68 8.21 2.40
C LEU A 26 8.02 9.24 1.32
N MET A 27 8.40 8.79 0.14
CA MET A 27 8.64 9.69 -1.00
C MET A 27 7.36 10.42 -1.39
N LEU A 28 6.25 9.73 -1.47
CA LEU A 28 4.94 10.35 -1.76
C LEU A 28 4.57 11.36 -0.68
N ARG A 29 4.80 11.03 0.60
CA ARG A 29 4.50 11.94 1.72
C ARG A 29 5.34 13.21 1.65
N GLY A 30 6.57 13.11 1.15
CA GLY A 30 7.42 14.27 0.93
C GLY A 30 6.95 15.18 -0.20
N LEU A 31 6.22 14.63 -1.18
CA LEU A 31 5.70 15.38 -2.32
C LEU A 31 4.28 15.90 -2.08
N PHE A 32 3.46 15.16 -1.34
CA PHE A 32 2.05 15.48 -1.14
C PHE A 32 1.69 15.32 0.34
N PRO A 33 1.18 16.37 1.00
CA PRO A 33 0.66 16.21 2.35
C PRO A 33 -0.56 15.30 2.37
N PHE A 34 -0.53 14.26 3.19
CA PHE A 34 -1.67 13.36 3.38
C PHE A 34 -1.62 12.74 4.77
N SER A 35 -2.77 12.19 5.17
CA SER A 35 -2.89 11.41 6.40
C SER A 35 -3.15 9.95 6.05
N VAL A 36 -2.50 9.04 6.77
CA VAL A 36 -2.76 7.61 6.62
C VAL A 36 -3.95 7.26 7.50
N THR A 37 -5.01 6.73 6.90
CA THR A 37 -6.22 6.35 7.62
C THR A 37 -6.29 4.86 7.89
N SER A 38 -5.57 4.05 7.12
CA SER A 38 -5.47 2.61 7.33
C SER A 38 -4.18 2.11 6.70
N TRP A 39 -3.47 1.23 7.41
CA TRP A 39 -2.26 0.61 6.90
C TRP A 39 -2.25 -0.87 7.26
N ILE A 40 -1.54 -1.25 8.33
CA ILE A 40 -1.50 -2.65 8.77
C ILE A 40 -2.78 -2.94 9.55
N ARG A 41 -3.48 -4.00 9.16
CA ARG A 41 -4.69 -4.45 9.87
C ARG A 41 -4.45 -5.81 10.48
N SER A 42 -5.00 -6.02 11.69
CA SER A 42 -5.18 -7.36 12.24
C SER A 42 -6.29 -8.08 11.46
N GLU A 43 -6.31 -9.40 11.52
CA GLU A 43 -7.39 -10.16 10.90
C GLU A 43 -8.77 -9.74 11.43
N LYS A 44 -8.86 -9.52 12.74
CA LYS A 44 -10.10 -9.06 13.38
C LYS A 44 -10.54 -7.72 12.80
N ARG A 45 -9.63 -6.74 12.72
CA ARG A 45 -9.95 -5.40 12.20
C ARG A 45 -10.32 -5.46 10.73
N ASN A 46 -9.61 -6.27 9.96
CA ASN A 46 -9.91 -6.44 8.54
C ASN A 46 -11.34 -6.96 8.35
N LYS A 47 -11.75 -7.92 9.16
CA LYS A 47 -13.11 -8.45 9.13
C LYS A 47 -14.15 -7.40 9.53
N GLU A 48 -13.86 -6.62 10.57
CA GLU A 48 -14.77 -5.55 11.07
C GLU A 48 -15.03 -4.48 10.02
N VAL A 49 -14.03 -4.14 9.20
CA VAL A 49 -14.18 -3.12 8.15
C VAL A 49 -14.64 -3.71 6.82
N GLY A 50 -14.97 -5.01 6.78
CA GLY A 50 -15.41 -5.67 5.55
C GLY A 50 -14.30 -5.92 4.55
N GLY A 51 -13.04 -5.97 5.00
CA GLY A 51 -11.90 -6.24 4.13
C GLY A 51 -11.89 -7.67 3.62
N VAL A 52 -11.26 -7.86 2.47
CA VAL A 52 -11.14 -9.19 1.88
C VAL A 52 -10.14 -10.05 2.64
N VAL A 53 -10.34 -11.36 2.61
CA VAL A 53 -9.37 -12.32 3.15
C VAL A 53 -8.07 -12.16 2.35
N ASN A 54 -6.92 -12.15 3.05
CA ASN A 54 -5.60 -11.93 2.46
C ASN A 54 -5.41 -10.54 1.85
N SER A 55 -6.10 -9.53 2.38
CA SER A 55 -5.90 -8.14 2.00
C SER A 55 -4.42 -7.75 2.16
N TYR A 56 -3.89 -6.94 1.26
CA TYR A 56 -2.53 -6.41 1.36
C TYR A 56 -2.31 -5.56 2.61
N HIS A 57 -3.37 -4.99 3.20
CA HIS A 57 -3.28 -4.30 4.50
C HIS A 57 -2.79 -5.23 5.61
N LEU A 58 -3.11 -6.53 5.56
CA LEU A 58 -2.66 -7.52 6.55
C LEU A 58 -1.14 -7.69 6.52
N PHE A 59 -0.49 -7.41 5.39
CA PHE A 59 0.95 -7.56 5.18
C PHE A 59 1.70 -6.24 5.21
N GLY A 60 1.00 -5.12 5.45
CA GLY A 60 1.61 -3.80 5.39
C GLY A 60 1.98 -3.35 3.98
N LEU A 61 1.41 -3.98 2.94
CA LEU A 61 1.70 -3.71 1.53
C LEU A 61 0.65 -2.81 0.87
N ALA A 62 -0.26 -2.26 1.66
CA ALA A 62 -1.27 -1.32 1.20
C ALA A 62 -1.56 -0.29 2.28
N VAL A 63 -1.86 0.94 1.85
CA VAL A 63 -2.26 2.01 2.74
C VAL A 63 -3.43 2.78 2.14
N ASP A 64 -4.34 3.24 2.99
CA ASP A 64 -5.38 4.19 2.61
C ASP A 64 -4.96 5.56 3.11
N VAL A 65 -5.02 6.55 2.23
CA VAL A 65 -4.60 7.92 2.55
C VAL A 65 -5.69 8.91 2.18
N VAL A 66 -5.76 9.99 2.95
CA VAL A 66 -6.58 11.16 2.63
C VAL A 66 -5.65 12.33 2.39
N LEU A 67 -5.72 12.92 1.19
CA LEU A 67 -4.89 14.05 0.84
C LEU A 67 -5.38 15.31 1.54
N ASP A 68 -4.45 16.11 2.05
CA ASP A 68 -4.80 17.39 2.69
C ASP A 68 -5.45 18.33 1.66
N ASN A 69 -4.98 18.29 0.42
CA ASN A 69 -5.57 19.06 -0.67
C ASN A 69 -6.17 18.08 -1.70
N PRO A 70 -7.52 18.00 -1.79
CA PRO A 70 -8.16 17.10 -2.74
C PRO A 70 -7.79 17.37 -4.21
N ALA A 71 -7.38 18.58 -4.54
CA ALA A 71 -6.93 18.91 -5.90
C ALA A 71 -5.65 18.18 -6.31
N ASP A 72 -4.88 17.66 -5.34
CA ASP A 72 -3.65 16.92 -5.61
C ASP A 72 -3.91 15.44 -5.97
N LYS A 73 -5.15 14.97 -5.86
CA LYS A 73 -5.46 13.52 -6.01
C LYS A 73 -4.94 12.95 -7.34
N GLY A 74 -5.20 13.60 -8.43
CA GLY A 74 -4.77 13.12 -9.76
C GLY A 74 -3.25 13.01 -9.86
N ARG A 75 -2.54 14.05 -9.40
CA ARG A 75 -1.07 14.06 -9.41
C ARG A 75 -0.48 13.02 -8.45
N PHE A 76 -1.12 12.83 -7.30
CA PHE A 76 -0.72 11.83 -6.33
C PHE A 76 -0.82 10.42 -6.93
N ILE A 77 -1.94 10.08 -7.55
CA ILE A 77 -2.16 8.78 -8.18
C ILE A 77 -1.11 8.53 -9.26
N LYS A 78 -0.86 9.53 -10.11
CA LYS A 78 0.15 9.43 -11.17
C LYS A 78 1.55 9.21 -10.60
N ALA A 79 1.91 9.95 -9.55
CA ALA A 79 3.22 9.80 -8.90
C ALA A 79 3.37 8.40 -8.27
N ALA A 80 2.31 7.89 -7.64
CA ALA A 80 2.33 6.53 -7.09
C ALA A 80 2.55 5.49 -8.19
N GLN A 81 1.87 5.63 -9.31
CA GLN A 81 2.04 4.74 -10.46
C GLN A 81 3.47 4.79 -11.01
N GLN A 82 4.08 5.97 -11.06
CA GLN A 82 5.46 6.14 -11.49
C GLN A 82 6.46 5.48 -10.54
N LEU A 83 6.11 5.34 -9.27
CA LEU A 83 6.90 4.61 -8.28
C LEU A 83 6.66 3.10 -8.31
N GLY A 84 5.84 2.62 -9.24
CA GLY A 84 5.55 1.20 -9.38
C GLY A 84 4.45 0.68 -8.45
N LEU A 85 3.61 1.58 -7.93
CA LEU A 85 2.49 1.22 -7.07
C LEU A 85 1.18 1.30 -7.83
N ASP A 86 0.17 0.58 -7.35
CA ASP A 86 -1.21 0.78 -7.77
C ASP A 86 -1.86 1.78 -6.83
N ALA A 87 -2.59 2.73 -7.39
CA ALA A 87 -3.32 3.73 -6.62
C ALA A 87 -4.73 3.84 -7.17
N ILE A 88 -5.71 3.68 -6.29
CA ILE A 88 -7.13 3.61 -6.65
C ILE A 88 -7.87 4.70 -5.91
N ASP A 89 -8.58 5.55 -6.65
CA ASP A 89 -9.45 6.57 -6.07
C ASP A 89 -10.73 5.90 -5.55
N GLU A 90 -10.88 5.84 -4.25
CA GLU A 90 -12.05 5.25 -3.61
C GLU A 90 -13.02 6.30 -3.04
N GLY A 91 -12.93 7.54 -3.56
CA GLY A 91 -13.83 8.64 -3.18
C GLY A 91 -13.28 9.47 -2.04
N ASP A 92 -13.50 9.04 -0.81
CA ASP A 92 -13.04 9.76 0.38
C ASP A 92 -11.59 9.46 0.76
N HIS A 93 -10.96 8.50 0.09
CA HIS A 93 -9.54 8.17 0.28
C HIS A 93 -8.96 7.58 -1.00
N VAL A 94 -7.65 7.47 -1.04
CA VAL A 94 -6.93 6.76 -2.10
C VAL A 94 -6.31 5.51 -1.51
N HIS A 95 -6.59 4.37 -2.12
CA HIS A 95 -5.99 3.09 -1.74
C HIS A 95 -4.72 2.90 -2.57
N VAL A 96 -3.58 2.71 -1.90
CA VAL A 96 -2.28 2.52 -2.54
C VAL A 96 -1.73 1.17 -2.12
N GLU A 97 -1.30 0.37 -3.09
CA GLU A 97 -0.74 -0.96 -2.80
C GLU A 97 0.39 -1.29 -3.76
N VAL A 98 1.17 -2.32 -3.40
CA VAL A 98 2.18 -2.88 -4.30
C VAL A 98 1.49 -3.53 -5.50
N LYS A 99 2.20 -3.50 -6.62
CA LYS A 99 1.76 -4.25 -7.80
C LYS A 99 2.03 -5.73 -7.68
#